data_86bf38e506c5687a3d91ee6dbcbd7d78
#
_entry.id   86bf38e506c5687a3d91ee6dbcbd7d78
#
_cell.length_a   1.000
_cell.length_b   1.000
_cell.length_c   1.000
_cell.angle_alpha   90.00
_cell.angle_beta   90.00
_cell.angle_gamma   90.00
#
_symmetry.space_group_name_H-M   'P 1'
#
loop_
_entity.id
_entity.type
_entity.pdbx_description
1 polymer ?
#
loop_
_entity_poly.entity_id
_entity_poly.type
_entity_poly.pdbx_seq_one_letter_code
_entity_poly.pdbx_strand_id
1 'polypeptide(L)' 'MKFEELLLRAKKQEDEAVMKIVEMYKPLLVKNSIVDGCFDEDLYQELTKELLIRIQTYKILK' A
#
# COMPACT_ATOMS: atom_id res chain seq x y z
N MET A 1 4.41 -9.83 13.81
CA MET A 1 3.00 -9.68 13.45
C MET A 1 2.77 -10.30 12.08
N LYS A 2 1.74 -11.12 11.95
CA LYS A 2 1.44 -11.75 10.68
C LYS A 2 0.77 -10.73 9.75
N PHE A 3 1.05 -10.85 8.46
CA PHE A 3 0.52 -9.94 7.47
C PHE A 3 -1.01 -9.90 7.46
N GLU A 4 -1.65 -11.07 7.65
CA GLU A 4 -3.11 -11.14 7.72
C GLU A 4 -3.69 -10.32 8.86
N GLU A 5 -3.04 -10.35 10.02
CA GLU A 5 -3.47 -9.54 11.15
C GLU A 5 -3.34 -8.07 10.84
N LEU A 6 -2.26 -7.70 10.18
CA LEU A 6 -2.02 -6.32 9.78
C LEU A 6 -3.09 -5.85 8.79
N LEU A 7 -3.46 -6.70 7.83
CA LEU A 7 -4.52 -6.39 6.88
C LEU A 7 -5.87 -6.21 7.57
N LEU A 8 -6.18 -7.08 8.53
CA LEU A 8 -7.44 -6.98 9.28
C LEU A 8 -7.51 -5.67 10.03
N ARG A 9 -6.41 -5.26 10.65
CA ARG A 9 -6.35 -3.99 11.37
C ARG A 9 -6.46 -2.81 10.43
N ALA A 10 -5.82 -2.89 9.25
CA ALA A 10 -5.91 -1.83 8.25
C ALA A 10 -7.33 -1.70 7.71
N LYS A 11 -8.04 -2.81 7.53
CA LYS A 11 -9.44 -2.79 7.08
C LYS A 11 -10.35 -2.13 8.10
N LYS A 12 -9.97 -2.15 9.37
CA LYS A 12 -10.68 -1.44 10.42
C LYS A 12 -10.26 0.03 10.51
N GLN A 13 -9.47 0.48 9.53
CA GLN A 13 -8.99 1.86 9.43
C GLN A 13 -8.09 2.27 10.59
N GLU A 14 -7.32 1.36 11.13
CA GLU A 14 -6.27 1.69 12.08
C GLU A 14 -5.11 2.31 11.32
N ASP A 15 -4.90 3.61 11.49
CA ASP A 15 -3.88 4.37 10.74
C ASP A 15 -2.50 3.75 10.84
N GLU A 16 -2.14 3.28 12.01
CA GLU A 16 -0.83 2.67 12.23
C GLU A 16 -0.62 1.42 11.36
N ALA A 17 -1.64 0.58 11.26
CA ALA A 17 -1.57 -0.62 10.43
C ALA A 17 -1.51 -0.27 8.95
N VAL A 18 -2.30 0.70 8.52
CA VAL A 18 -2.29 1.18 7.13
C VAL A 18 -0.92 1.72 6.77
N MET A 19 -0.35 2.56 7.63
CA MET A 19 0.97 3.13 7.40
C MET A 19 2.04 2.06 7.32
N LYS A 20 1.94 1.04 8.15
CA LYS A 20 2.91 -0.05 8.15
C LYS A 20 2.89 -0.82 6.83
N ILE A 21 1.70 -1.08 6.30
CA ILE A 21 1.56 -1.76 5.00
C ILE A 21 2.13 -0.88 3.89
N VAL A 22 1.82 0.41 3.90
CA VAL A 22 2.34 1.34 2.90
C VAL A 22 3.87 1.36 2.94
N GLU A 23 4.46 1.37 4.12
CA GLU A 23 5.91 1.34 4.26
C GLU A 23 6.53 0.06 3.70
N MET A 24 5.86 -1.08 3.88
CA MET A 24 6.34 -2.35 3.35
C MET A 24 6.37 -2.34 1.82
N TYR A 25 5.42 -1.65 1.19
CA TYR A 25 5.34 -1.58 -0.27
C TYR A 25 6.03 -0.37 -0.87
N LYS A 26 6.52 0.54 -0.02
CA LYS A 26 7.15 1.77 -0.50
C LYS A 26 8.28 1.55 -1.51
N PRO A 27 9.23 0.63 -1.27
CA PRO A 27 10.29 0.39 -2.25
C PRO A 27 9.73 -0.03 -3.62
N LEU A 28 8.69 -0.83 -3.61
CA LEU A 28 8.07 -1.28 -4.85
C LEU A 28 7.32 -0.14 -5.54
N LEU A 29 6.63 0.69 -4.75
CA LEU A 29 5.93 1.87 -5.28
C LEU A 29 6.91 2.84 -5.94
N VAL A 30 8.04 3.11 -5.28
CA VAL A 30 9.06 3.99 -5.81
C VAL A 30 9.63 3.42 -7.11
N LYS A 31 9.96 2.13 -7.11
CA LYS A 31 10.51 1.47 -8.30
C LYS A 31 9.57 1.58 -9.49
N ASN A 32 8.28 1.36 -9.27
CA ASN A 32 7.27 1.40 -10.32
C ASN A 32 6.89 2.82 -10.73
N SER A 33 7.36 3.82 -10.00
CA SER A 33 7.09 5.23 -10.29
C SER A 33 8.21 5.89 -11.06
N ILE A 34 9.26 5.15 -11.41
CA ILE A 34 10.37 5.68 -12.19
C ILE A 34 10.08 5.43 -13.67
N VAL A 35 9.96 6.51 -14.43
CA VAL A 35 9.68 6.48 -15.86
C VAL A 35 10.83 7.18 -16.58
N ASP A 36 11.46 6.49 -17.50
CA ASP A 36 12.60 7.02 -18.28
C ASP A 36 13.71 7.58 -17.38
N GLY A 37 13.97 6.90 -16.27
CA GLY A 37 15.02 7.31 -15.33
C GLY A 37 14.64 8.44 -14.41
N CYS A 38 13.38 8.93 -14.47
CA CYS A 38 12.92 10.02 -13.64
C CYS A 38 11.77 9.55 -12.75
N PHE A 39 11.78 10.00 -11.50
CA PHE A 39 10.70 9.69 -10.58
C PHE A 39 9.46 10.51 -10.93
N ASP A 40 8.35 9.81 -11.18
CA ASP A 40 7.07 10.43 -11.48
C ASP A 40 6.22 10.49 -10.20
N GLU A 41 6.13 11.67 -9.64
CA GLU A 41 5.41 11.89 -8.39
C GLU A 41 3.91 11.62 -8.53
N ASP A 42 3.31 12.02 -9.64
CA ASP A 42 1.88 11.78 -9.89
C ASP A 42 1.60 10.28 -9.96
N LEU A 43 2.46 9.54 -10.64
CA LEU A 43 2.31 8.09 -10.73
C LEU A 43 2.47 7.44 -9.35
N TYR A 44 3.43 7.93 -8.56
CA TYR A 44 3.63 7.44 -7.20
C TYR A 44 2.37 7.64 -6.36
N GLN A 45 1.77 8.82 -6.43
CA GLN A 45 0.54 9.12 -5.70
C GLN A 45 -0.61 8.23 -6.15
N GLU A 46 -0.74 8.01 -7.45
CA GLU A 46 -1.78 7.13 -7.99
C GLU A 46 -1.62 5.70 -7.53
N LEU A 47 -0.39 5.19 -7.56
CA LEU A 47 -0.10 3.83 -7.10
C LEU A 47 -0.36 3.67 -5.60
N THR A 48 0.00 4.68 -4.82
CA THR A 48 -0.26 4.67 -3.38
C THR A 48 -1.76 4.67 -3.11
N LYS A 49 -2.50 5.48 -3.84
CA LYS A 49 -3.96 5.56 -3.73
C LYS A 49 -4.60 4.22 -4.07
N GLU A 50 -4.15 3.58 -5.13
CA GLU A 50 -4.64 2.28 -5.52
C GLU A 50 -4.33 1.22 -4.47
N LEU A 51 -3.16 1.28 -3.86
CA LEU A 51 -2.80 0.38 -2.78
C LEU A 51 -3.76 0.52 -1.60
N LEU A 52 -4.09 1.77 -1.22
CA LEU A 52 -5.02 2.02 -0.13
C LEU A 52 -6.40 1.44 -0.44
N ILE A 53 -6.87 1.60 -1.68
CA ILE A 53 -8.14 1.03 -2.10
C ILE A 53 -8.10 -0.50 -2.02
N ARG A 54 -7.02 -1.12 -2.45
CA ARG A 54 -6.86 -2.57 -2.39
C ARG A 54 -6.86 -3.10 -0.96
N ILE A 55 -6.24 -2.36 -0.04
CA ILE A 55 -6.25 -2.73 1.37
C ILE A 55 -7.69 -2.77 1.88
N GLN A 56 -8.50 -1.78 1.54
CA GLN A 56 -9.89 -1.69 1.99
C GLN A 56 -10.78 -2.76 1.38
N THR A 57 -10.48 -3.17 0.16
CA THR A 57 -11.32 -4.15 -0.55
C THR A 57 -10.80 -5.58 -0.48
N TYR A 58 -9.63 -5.78 0.12
CA TYR A 58 -9.03 -7.10 0.23
C TYR A 58 -9.91 -8.04 1.04
N LYS A 59 -10.17 -9.21 0.48
CA LYS A 59 -10.94 -10.25 1.17
C LYS A 59 -9.99 -11.35 1.63
N ILE A 60 -10.04 -11.63 2.92
CA ILE A 60 -9.25 -12.72 3.48
C ILE A 60 -10.09 -13.97 3.43
N LEU A 61 -9.64 -14.93 2.64
CA LEU A 61 -10.31 -16.23 2.53
C LEU A 61 -9.83 -17.13 3.65
N LYS A 62 -10.77 -17.70 4.37
CA LYS A 62 -10.49 -18.65 5.41
C LYS A 62 -10.88 -20.05 4.99
#